data_2c6fe74a7e79e949473c0f59f43eadc4
#
_entry.id   2c6fe74a7e79e949473c0f59f43eadc4
#
_cell.length_a   1.000
_cell.length_b   1.000
_cell.length_c   1.000
_cell.angle_alpha   90.00
_cell.angle_beta   90.00
_cell.angle_gamma   90.00
#
_symmetry.space_group_name_H-M   'P 1'
#
loop_
_entity.id
_entity.type
_entity.pdbx_description
1 polymer ?
#
loop_
_entity_poly.entity_id
_entity_poly.type
_entity_poly.pdbx_seq_one_letter_code
_entity_poly.pdbx_strand_id
1 'polypeptide(L)'
;FIFPVIREGLNLNYFYFGLYIISTLLLTLKFNFLVSLAMLIIFFLTYLIYLRNKKIKVSLLKYIFSFFILISISFSTNYLFENVLEQRHRDRINLVLGKEIDTSGIGYNINQSKIAISNGGLFGTGFLEGTQTKGNFVPRQHTDYIFSTIGEEWGFVGTLFTIILFALLIIRITLRAEKQVNHFRRIYSHCFASILFFHFFINIGMSIGLVPSIGIPLPYISYGGSSLLIFSIMFFIYLNFDSSRLKED
;
A
#
# COMPACT_ATOMS: atom_id res chain seq x y z
N PHE A 1 9.82 2.08 -9.36
CA PHE A 1 9.30 1.46 -10.62
C PHE A 1 8.57 2.46 -11.50
N ILE A 2 7.87 3.46 -10.95
CA ILE A 2 7.06 4.43 -11.72
C ILE A 2 7.97 5.46 -12.43
N PHE A 3 9.03 5.93 -11.82
CA PHE A 3 9.89 7.00 -12.36
C PHE A 3 10.69 6.62 -13.63
N PRO A 4 11.34 5.44 -13.75
CA PRO A 4 12.03 5.04 -14.98
C PRO A 4 11.06 4.81 -16.14
N VAL A 5 9.88 4.29 -15.84
CA VAL A 5 8.81 4.00 -16.80
C VAL A 5 8.23 5.29 -17.40
N ILE A 6 8.16 6.37 -16.63
CA ILE A 6 7.77 7.71 -17.11
C ILE A 6 8.88 8.32 -17.99
N ARG A 7 10.14 8.07 -17.68
CA ARG A 7 11.28 8.61 -18.44
C ARG A 7 11.49 7.94 -19.80
N GLU A 8 11.09 6.67 -19.95
CA GLU A 8 11.24 5.90 -21.20
C GLU A 8 10.03 5.98 -22.15
N GLY A 9 9.12 6.96 -21.96
CA GLY A 9 8.06 7.25 -22.92
C GLY A 9 6.88 6.29 -22.90
N LEU A 10 6.55 5.70 -21.75
CA LEU A 10 5.22 5.11 -21.59
C LEU A 10 4.19 6.19 -21.89
N ASN A 11 3.47 6.00 -22.99
CA ASN A 11 2.39 6.89 -23.39
C ASN A 11 1.54 7.18 -22.15
N LEU A 12 1.42 8.43 -21.76
CA LEU A 12 0.61 8.91 -20.63
C LEU A 12 -0.79 8.27 -20.62
N ASN A 13 -1.25 7.82 -21.77
CA ASN A 13 -2.49 7.11 -21.99
C ASN A 13 -2.56 5.74 -21.29
N TYR A 14 -1.47 4.97 -21.22
CA TYR A 14 -1.45 3.68 -20.51
C TYR A 14 -1.42 3.84 -19.00
N PHE A 15 -0.78 4.91 -18.50
CA PHE A 15 -0.80 5.25 -17.09
C PHE A 15 -2.21 5.62 -16.62
N TYR A 16 -2.89 6.51 -17.34
CA TYR A 16 -4.29 6.86 -17.04
C TYR A 16 -5.24 5.66 -17.18
N PHE A 17 -5.00 4.78 -18.14
CA PHE A 17 -5.77 3.56 -18.30
C PHE A 17 -5.57 2.59 -17.14
N GLY A 18 -4.35 2.41 -16.64
CA GLY A 18 -4.06 1.61 -15.46
C GLY A 18 -4.70 2.17 -14.17
N LEU A 19 -4.62 3.48 -13.97
CA LEU A 19 -5.25 4.18 -12.85
C LEU A 19 -6.78 4.04 -12.90
N TYR A 20 -7.35 4.07 -14.09
CA TYR A 20 -8.75 3.87 -14.35
C TYR A 20 -9.23 2.45 -14.00
N ILE A 21 -8.48 1.42 -14.38
CA ILE A 21 -8.78 0.02 -14.02
C ILE A 21 -8.74 -0.16 -12.50
N ILE A 22 -7.72 0.36 -11.83
CA ILE A 22 -7.58 0.25 -10.38
C ILE A 22 -8.74 0.95 -9.66
N SER A 23 -9.09 2.17 -10.10
CA SER A 23 -10.20 2.92 -9.50
C SER A 23 -11.55 2.23 -9.68
N THR A 24 -11.79 1.63 -10.85
CA THR A 24 -13.02 0.87 -11.10
C THR A 24 -13.10 -0.39 -10.26
N LEU A 25 -11.99 -1.10 -10.11
CA LEU A 25 -11.91 -2.32 -9.29
C LEU A 25 -12.21 -2.00 -7.81
N LEU A 26 -11.65 -0.92 -7.28
CA LEU A 26 -11.93 -0.46 -5.91
C LEU A 26 -13.39 -0.01 -5.72
N LEU A 27 -13.96 0.68 -6.72
CA LEU A 27 -15.34 1.14 -6.67
C LEU A 27 -16.34 -0.02 -6.75
N THR A 28 -16.08 -1.05 -7.55
CA THR A 28 -16.96 -2.23 -7.64
C THR A 28 -17.00 -3.01 -6.33
N LEU A 29 -15.89 -3.06 -5.59
CA LEU A 29 -15.84 -3.72 -4.28
C LEU A 29 -16.59 -2.96 -3.19
N LYS A 30 -16.59 -1.62 -3.24
CA LYS A 30 -17.15 -0.76 -2.19
C LYS A 30 -18.65 -0.45 -2.37
N PHE A 31 -19.11 -0.28 -3.60
CA PHE A 31 -20.46 0.17 -3.90
C PHE A 31 -21.28 -0.92 -4.61
N ASN A 32 -22.61 -0.77 -4.56
CA ASN A 32 -23.51 -1.62 -5.33
C ASN A 32 -23.19 -1.54 -6.83
N PHE A 33 -23.37 -2.63 -7.55
CA PHE A 33 -23.10 -2.78 -8.98
C PHE A 33 -23.58 -1.59 -9.84
N LEU A 34 -24.80 -1.09 -9.58
CA LEU A 34 -25.37 0.04 -10.32
C LEU A 34 -24.56 1.34 -10.14
N VAL A 35 -24.06 1.60 -8.93
CA VAL A 35 -23.27 2.80 -8.65
C VAL A 35 -21.89 2.69 -9.31
N SER A 36 -21.28 1.51 -9.28
CA SER A 36 -20.00 1.28 -9.95
C SER A 36 -20.12 1.40 -11.47
N LEU A 37 -21.23 0.92 -12.04
CA LEU A 37 -21.53 1.06 -13.47
C LEU A 37 -21.73 2.52 -13.87
N ALA A 38 -22.46 3.31 -13.08
CA ALA A 38 -22.66 4.74 -13.32
C ALA A 38 -21.32 5.52 -13.29
N MET A 39 -20.46 5.23 -12.30
CA MET A 39 -19.13 5.82 -12.21
C MET A 39 -18.24 5.42 -13.40
N LEU A 40 -18.32 4.17 -13.85
CA LEU A 40 -17.66 3.68 -15.06
C LEU A 40 -18.05 4.49 -16.29
N ILE A 41 -19.34 4.75 -16.47
CA ILE A 41 -19.86 5.54 -17.59
C ILE A 41 -19.35 6.98 -17.51
N ILE A 42 -19.36 7.61 -16.34
CA ILE A 42 -18.87 8.98 -16.14
C ILE A 42 -17.38 9.07 -16.46
N PHE A 43 -16.57 8.15 -15.93
CA PHE A 43 -15.13 8.11 -16.22
C PHE A 43 -14.85 7.86 -17.70
N PHE A 44 -15.61 6.99 -18.34
CA PHE A 44 -15.48 6.74 -19.77
C PHE A 44 -15.80 7.97 -20.60
N LEU A 45 -16.86 8.69 -20.27
CA LEU A 45 -17.23 9.95 -20.93
C LEU A 45 -16.15 11.04 -20.76
N THR A 46 -15.61 11.17 -19.54
CA THR A 46 -14.52 12.13 -19.28
C THR A 46 -13.25 11.78 -20.08
N TYR A 47 -12.94 10.49 -20.20
CA TYR A 47 -11.83 10.03 -21.04
C TYR A 47 -12.06 10.31 -22.54
N LEU A 48 -13.29 10.16 -23.04
CA LEU A 48 -13.66 10.51 -24.42
C LEU A 48 -13.48 12.00 -24.68
N ILE A 49 -13.94 12.86 -23.76
CA ILE A 49 -13.78 14.31 -23.84
C ILE A 49 -12.29 14.70 -23.87
N TYR A 50 -11.47 14.06 -23.03
CA TYR A 50 -10.03 14.29 -22.98
C TYR A 50 -9.34 13.96 -24.32
N LEU A 51 -9.65 12.79 -24.91
CA LEU A 51 -9.09 12.38 -26.20
C LEU A 51 -9.53 13.30 -27.34
N ARG A 52 -10.79 13.76 -27.33
CA ARG A 52 -11.32 14.72 -28.29
C ARG A 52 -10.58 16.04 -28.22
N ASN A 53 -10.31 16.56 -27.03
CA ASN A 53 -9.60 17.82 -26.81
C ASN A 53 -8.14 17.74 -27.30
N LYS A 54 -7.50 16.59 -27.22
CA LYS A 54 -6.14 16.36 -27.74
C LYS A 54 -6.07 16.06 -29.24
N LYS A 55 -7.19 16.08 -29.98
CA LYS A 55 -7.28 15.76 -31.42
C LYS A 55 -6.68 14.39 -31.79
N ILE A 56 -6.69 13.44 -30.85
CA ILE A 56 -6.20 12.09 -31.09
C ILE A 56 -7.27 11.34 -31.89
N LYS A 57 -6.98 11.02 -33.15
CA LYS A 57 -7.86 10.18 -33.97
C LYS A 57 -7.78 8.73 -33.50
N VAL A 58 -8.73 8.30 -32.70
CA VAL A 58 -8.87 6.89 -32.29
C VAL A 58 -10.09 6.30 -32.97
N SER A 59 -9.97 5.09 -33.50
CA SER A 59 -11.08 4.37 -34.14
C SER A 59 -12.23 4.14 -33.15
N LEU A 60 -13.46 4.37 -33.55
CA LEU A 60 -14.67 4.10 -32.75
C LEU A 60 -14.68 2.66 -32.19
N LEU A 61 -14.16 1.72 -32.95
CA LEU A 61 -14.06 0.31 -32.56
C LEU A 61 -13.21 0.12 -31.30
N LYS A 62 -12.10 0.86 -31.13
CA LYS A 62 -11.24 0.79 -29.94
C LYS A 62 -11.97 1.32 -28.69
N TYR A 63 -12.84 2.30 -28.84
CA TYR A 63 -13.66 2.81 -27.75
C TYR A 63 -14.70 1.79 -27.29
N ILE A 64 -15.43 1.20 -28.24
CA ILE A 64 -16.42 0.16 -27.96
C ILE A 64 -15.74 -1.02 -27.25
N PHE A 65 -14.58 -1.46 -27.77
CA PHE A 65 -13.80 -2.56 -27.19
C PHE A 65 -13.33 -2.26 -25.77
N SER A 66 -12.80 -1.05 -25.51
CA SER A 66 -12.39 -0.64 -24.15
C SER A 66 -13.57 -0.58 -23.17
N PHE A 67 -14.73 -0.15 -23.62
CA PHE A 67 -15.94 -0.12 -22.81
C PHE A 67 -16.40 -1.55 -22.43
N PHE A 68 -16.41 -2.48 -23.37
CA PHE A 68 -16.73 -3.88 -23.10
C PHE A 68 -15.74 -4.54 -22.13
N ILE A 69 -14.44 -4.25 -22.27
CA ILE A 69 -13.42 -4.74 -21.33
C ILE A 69 -13.72 -4.27 -19.90
N LEU A 70 -14.08 -3.00 -19.72
CA LEU A 70 -14.37 -2.44 -18.40
C LEU A 70 -15.62 -3.06 -17.76
N ILE A 71 -16.68 -3.28 -18.54
CA ILE A 71 -17.86 -3.99 -18.08
C ILE A 71 -17.50 -5.43 -17.69
N SER A 72 -16.73 -6.12 -18.51
CA SER A 72 -16.28 -7.49 -18.23
C SER A 72 -15.47 -7.56 -16.94
N ILE A 73 -14.55 -6.60 -16.70
CA ILE A 73 -13.79 -6.52 -15.45
C ILE A 73 -14.71 -6.32 -14.25
N SER A 74 -15.71 -5.44 -14.35
CA SER A 74 -16.66 -5.18 -13.26
C SER A 74 -17.47 -6.42 -12.91
N PHE A 75 -17.96 -7.13 -13.90
CA PHE A 75 -18.68 -8.41 -13.69
C PHE A 75 -17.76 -9.49 -13.11
N SER A 76 -16.56 -9.63 -13.67
CA SER A 76 -15.57 -10.61 -13.20
C SER A 76 -15.18 -10.35 -11.76
N THR A 77 -15.06 -9.09 -11.34
CA THR A 77 -14.65 -8.74 -9.96
C THR A 77 -15.67 -9.25 -8.94
N ASN A 78 -16.96 -9.02 -9.18
CA ASN A 78 -18.01 -9.52 -8.27
C ASN A 78 -18.05 -11.06 -8.26
N TYR A 79 -17.98 -11.68 -9.43
CA TYR A 79 -17.98 -13.14 -9.52
C TYR A 79 -16.75 -13.76 -8.81
N LEU A 80 -15.57 -13.21 -9.00
CA LEU A 80 -14.34 -13.66 -8.35
C LEU A 80 -14.39 -13.43 -6.84
N PHE A 81 -14.94 -12.30 -6.40
CA PHE A 81 -15.08 -11.99 -5.00
C PHE A 81 -16.02 -12.97 -4.27
N GLU A 82 -17.15 -13.31 -4.89
CA GLU A 82 -18.16 -14.14 -4.25
C GLU A 82 -17.89 -15.66 -4.37
N ASN A 83 -17.28 -16.11 -5.48
CA ASN A 83 -17.19 -17.53 -5.80
C ASN A 83 -15.78 -18.09 -5.75
N VAL A 84 -14.73 -17.27 -5.91
CA VAL A 84 -13.33 -17.73 -5.98
C VAL A 84 -12.55 -17.42 -4.72
N LEU A 85 -12.80 -16.26 -4.09
CA LEU A 85 -12.10 -15.90 -2.87
C LEU A 85 -12.62 -16.73 -1.68
N GLU A 86 -11.68 -17.28 -0.90
CA GLU A 86 -12.01 -17.91 0.37
C GLU A 86 -12.69 -16.92 1.33
N GLN A 87 -13.55 -17.44 2.21
CA GLN A 87 -14.29 -16.63 3.19
C GLN A 87 -13.36 -15.71 3.98
N ARG A 88 -12.23 -16.21 4.46
CA ARG A 88 -11.23 -15.42 5.21
C ARG A 88 -10.70 -14.19 4.45
N HIS A 89 -10.55 -14.28 3.14
CA HIS A 89 -10.11 -13.14 2.33
C HIS A 89 -11.23 -12.14 2.11
N ARG A 90 -12.45 -12.62 1.92
CA ARG A 90 -13.66 -11.78 1.83
C ARG A 90 -13.90 -10.98 3.09
N ASP A 91 -13.81 -11.62 4.26
CA ASP A 91 -14.00 -10.99 5.56
C ASP A 91 -12.98 -9.86 5.79
N ARG A 92 -11.72 -10.08 5.44
CA ARG A 92 -10.66 -9.05 5.52
C ARG A 92 -10.95 -7.83 4.64
N ILE A 93 -11.43 -8.06 3.43
CA ILE A 93 -11.77 -6.98 2.50
C ILE A 93 -13.05 -6.26 2.97
N ASN A 94 -14.06 -7.00 3.41
CA ASN A 94 -15.31 -6.46 3.92
C ASN A 94 -15.10 -5.58 5.16
N LEU A 95 -14.21 -5.98 6.07
CA LEU A 95 -13.83 -5.17 7.23
C LEU A 95 -13.24 -3.81 6.83
N VAL A 96 -12.33 -3.78 5.86
CA VAL A 96 -11.73 -2.53 5.37
C VAL A 96 -12.77 -1.66 4.67
N LEU A 97 -13.72 -2.28 3.95
CA LEU A 97 -14.80 -1.60 3.28
C LEU A 97 -15.93 -1.15 4.22
N GLY A 98 -15.87 -1.54 5.50
CA GLY A 98 -16.88 -1.21 6.50
C GLY A 98 -18.22 -1.92 6.29
N LYS A 99 -18.24 -3.04 5.55
CA LYS A 99 -19.46 -3.82 5.27
C LYS A 99 -19.81 -4.80 6.40
N GLU A 100 -18.84 -5.20 7.19
CA GLU A 100 -19.01 -6.12 8.31
C GLU A 100 -18.35 -5.55 9.56
N ILE A 101 -19.02 -5.75 10.71
CA ILE A 101 -18.47 -5.46 12.04
C ILE A 101 -18.16 -6.82 12.65
N ASP A 102 -16.95 -7.33 12.40
CA ASP A 102 -16.48 -8.51 13.10
C ASP A 102 -15.90 -8.06 14.45
N THR A 103 -16.62 -8.38 15.52
CA THR A 103 -16.18 -8.11 16.91
C THR A 103 -15.27 -9.22 17.44
N SER A 104 -15.09 -10.30 16.68
CA SER A 104 -14.24 -11.44 17.00
C SER A 104 -13.23 -11.69 15.88
N GLY A 105 -12.02 -12.09 16.21
CA GLY A 105 -11.00 -12.45 15.21
C GLY A 105 -10.27 -11.26 14.57
N ILE A 106 -10.31 -11.16 13.25
CA ILE A 106 -9.51 -10.17 12.49
C ILE A 106 -9.98 -8.74 12.75
N GLY A 107 -11.29 -8.52 12.84
CA GLY A 107 -11.87 -7.22 13.15
C GLY A 107 -11.53 -6.75 14.55
N TYR A 108 -11.48 -7.67 15.51
CA TYR A 108 -11.02 -7.39 16.86
C TYR A 108 -9.60 -6.81 16.86
N ASN A 109 -8.66 -7.43 16.13
CA ASN A 109 -7.27 -6.97 16.09
C ASN A 109 -7.14 -5.54 15.56
N ILE A 110 -7.86 -5.23 14.47
CA ILE A 110 -7.85 -3.89 13.88
C ILE A 110 -8.48 -2.88 14.83
N ASN A 111 -9.60 -3.22 15.47
CA ASN A 111 -10.28 -2.33 16.40
C ASN A 111 -9.41 -2.05 17.63
N GLN A 112 -8.78 -3.07 18.23
CA GLN A 112 -7.87 -2.88 19.35
C GLN A 112 -6.65 -2.04 18.97
N SER A 113 -6.11 -2.24 17.76
CA SER A 113 -5.03 -1.41 17.23
C SER A 113 -5.44 0.06 17.11
N LYS A 114 -6.65 0.35 16.61
CA LYS A 114 -7.18 1.72 16.50
C LYS A 114 -7.41 2.35 17.88
N ILE A 115 -7.94 1.58 18.84
CA ILE A 115 -8.14 2.05 20.22
C ILE A 115 -6.80 2.40 20.85
N ALA A 116 -5.77 1.54 20.69
CA ALA A 116 -4.43 1.79 21.19
C ALA A 116 -3.86 3.11 20.63
N ILE A 117 -3.88 3.28 19.30
CA ILE A 117 -3.40 4.50 18.64
C ILE A 117 -4.17 5.74 19.14
N SER A 118 -5.50 5.63 19.30
CA SER A 118 -6.34 6.72 19.78
C SER A 118 -6.03 7.11 21.23
N ASN A 119 -5.76 6.12 22.09
CA ASN A 119 -5.41 6.36 23.50
C ASN A 119 -4.10 7.15 23.68
N GLY A 120 -3.16 7.00 22.73
CA GLY A 120 -1.90 7.70 22.79
C GLY A 120 -1.99 9.23 22.62
N GLY A 121 -3.06 9.75 22.01
CA GLY A 121 -3.23 11.19 21.81
C GLY A 121 -2.04 11.83 21.09
N LEU A 122 -1.64 13.04 21.52
CA LEU A 122 -0.53 13.77 20.88
C LEU A 122 0.85 13.29 21.33
N PHE A 123 1.05 13.06 22.62
CA PHE A 123 2.36 12.78 23.21
C PHE A 123 2.54 11.35 23.72
N GLY A 124 1.52 10.52 23.63
CA GLY A 124 1.53 9.17 24.15
C GLY A 124 1.19 9.05 25.63
N THR A 125 0.96 7.81 26.06
CA THR A 125 0.72 7.46 27.47
C THR A 125 2.01 7.31 28.27
N GLY A 126 3.15 7.19 27.59
CA GLY A 126 4.46 6.90 28.20
C GLY A 126 4.99 5.52 27.79
N PHE A 127 6.32 5.39 27.82
CA PHE A 127 6.99 4.13 27.45
C PHE A 127 6.61 3.01 28.43
N LEU A 128 6.09 1.89 27.91
CA LEU A 128 5.56 0.75 28.66
C LEU A 128 4.37 1.07 29.60
N GLU A 129 3.70 2.22 29.42
CA GLU A 129 2.55 2.61 30.24
C GLU A 129 1.22 2.55 29.48
N GLY A 130 1.24 2.10 28.21
CA GLY A 130 0.05 1.94 27.38
C GLY A 130 -0.92 0.92 27.97
N THR A 131 -2.18 1.31 28.14
CA THR A 131 -3.19 0.43 28.74
C THR A 131 -3.55 -0.75 27.85
N GLN A 132 -3.62 -0.55 26.55
CA GLN A 132 -3.94 -1.59 25.55
C GLN A 132 -2.75 -2.51 25.31
N THR A 133 -1.57 -1.93 25.18
CA THR A 133 -0.32 -2.67 24.96
C THR A 133 0.12 -3.44 26.18
N LYS A 134 0.09 -2.84 27.37
CA LYS A 134 0.42 -3.51 28.64
C LYS A 134 -0.58 -4.61 29.00
N GLY A 135 -1.86 -4.39 28.69
CA GLY A 135 -2.93 -5.39 28.90
C GLY A 135 -2.94 -6.51 27.86
N ASN A 136 -2.05 -6.48 26.85
CA ASN A 136 -2.01 -7.43 25.74
C ASN A 136 -3.36 -7.52 24.97
N PHE A 137 -4.14 -6.44 24.96
CA PHE A 137 -5.41 -6.39 24.24
C PHE A 137 -5.23 -6.35 22.72
N VAL A 138 -4.06 -5.87 22.24
CA VAL A 138 -3.72 -5.89 20.80
C VAL A 138 -2.97 -7.20 20.50
N PRO A 139 -3.59 -8.18 19.84
CA PRO A 139 -2.89 -9.41 19.48
C PRO A 139 -1.73 -9.12 18.51
N ARG A 140 -0.60 -9.83 18.71
CA ARG A 140 0.61 -9.65 17.89
C ARG A 140 1.15 -8.23 17.84
N GLN A 141 0.98 -7.47 18.92
CA GLN A 141 1.42 -6.07 19.05
C GLN A 141 2.93 -5.89 18.79
N HIS A 142 3.77 -6.89 19.10
CA HIS A 142 5.22 -6.81 18.91
C HIS A 142 5.67 -7.13 17.49
N THR A 143 4.81 -7.73 16.67
CA THR A 143 5.12 -8.17 15.30
C THR A 143 4.34 -7.37 14.27
N ASP A 144 3.10 -7.78 14.04
CA ASP A 144 2.28 -7.27 12.94
C ASP A 144 1.69 -5.88 13.22
N TYR A 145 1.41 -5.58 14.51
CA TYR A 145 0.78 -4.33 14.95
C TYR A 145 1.70 -3.46 15.80
N ILE A 146 3.03 -3.54 15.59
CA ILE A 146 3.99 -2.74 16.36
C ILE A 146 3.73 -1.22 16.25
N PHE A 147 3.19 -0.76 15.12
CA PHE A 147 2.84 0.64 14.93
C PHE A 147 1.77 1.12 15.90
N SER A 148 0.85 0.24 16.35
CA SER A 148 -0.13 0.59 17.38
C SER A 148 0.52 0.81 18.75
N THR A 149 1.56 0.03 19.08
CA THR A 149 2.36 0.22 20.30
C THR A 149 3.06 1.57 20.29
N ILE A 150 3.70 1.91 19.15
CA ILE A 150 4.32 3.23 18.98
C ILE A 150 3.27 4.34 19.13
N GLY A 151 2.07 4.13 18.54
CA GLY A 151 0.97 5.10 18.62
C GLY A 151 0.44 5.29 20.04
N GLU A 152 0.33 4.25 20.84
CA GLU A 152 -0.13 4.36 22.22
C GLU A 152 0.93 4.98 23.14
N GLU A 153 2.18 4.48 23.07
CA GLU A 153 3.23 4.88 24.00
C GLU A 153 3.82 6.27 23.70
N TRP A 154 4.00 6.59 22.41
CA TRP A 154 4.67 7.82 21.96
C TRP A 154 3.72 8.82 21.26
N GLY A 155 2.47 8.45 21.09
CA GLY A 155 1.42 9.27 20.54
C GLY A 155 1.63 9.64 19.06
N PHE A 156 0.93 10.69 18.65
CA PHE A 156 1.02 11.21 17.28
C PHE A 156 2.45 11.66 16.91
N VAL A 157 3.17 12.25 17.87
CA VAL A 157 4.56 12.70 17.63
C VAL A 157 5.46 11.51 17.31
N GLY A 158 5.37 10.41 18.06
CA GLY A 158 6.16 9.20 17.81
C GLY A 158 5.81 8.51 16.50
N THR A 159 4.53 8.42 16.15
CA THR A 159 4.09 7.87 14.87
C THR A 159 4.56 8.72 13.70
N LEU A 160 4.44 10.04 13.79
CA LEU A 160 4.91 10.96 12.76
C LEU A 160 6.43 10.86 12.57
N PHE A 161 7.19 10.80 13.67
CA PHE A 161 8.64 10.63 13.62
C PHE A 161 9.03 9.33 12.92
N THR A 162 8.35 8.23 13.24
CA THR A 162 8.57 6.93 12.58
C THR A 162 8.28 7.02 11.09
N ILE A 163 7.17 7.65 10.69
CA ILE A 163 6.81 7.83 9.27
C ILE A 163 7.87 8.66 8.54
N ILE A 164 8.32 9.76 9.13
CA ILE A 164 9.34 10.63 8.54
C ILE A 164 10.65 9.87 8.36
N LEU A 165 11.11 9.10 9.35
CA LEU A 165 12.36 8.33 9.25
C LEU A 165 12.30 7.30 8.12
N PHE A 166 11.21 6.55 7.98
CA PHE A 166 11.04 5.61 6.88
C PHE A 166 10.97 6.31 5.53
N ALA A 167 10.22 7.41 5.44
CA ALA A 167 10.13 8.20 4.22
C ALA A 167 11.51 8.72 3.78
N LEU A 168 12.29 9.28 4.71
CA LEU A 168 13.66 9.74 4.44
C LEU A 168 14.58 8.60 4.00
N LEU A 169 14.49 7.44 4.65
CA LEU A 169 15.26 6.25 4.27
C LEU A 169 14.94 5.81 2.84
N ILE A 170 13.66 5.65 2.51
CA ILE A 170 13.20 5.20 1.19
C ILE A 170 13.59 6.22 0.12
N ILE A 171 13.36 7.52 0.36
CA ILE A 171 13.72 8.60 -0.56
C ILE A 171 15.25 8.59 -0.78
N ARG A 172 16.04 8.47 0.27
CA ARG A 172 17.51 8.43 0.17
C ARG A 172 17.98 7.24 -0.68
N ILE A 173 17.44 6.04 -0.45
CA ILE A 173 17.79 4.85 -1.23
C ILE A 173 17.43 5.08 -2.71
N THR A 174 16.24 5.62 -2.99
CA THR A 174 15.77 5.88 -4.37
C THR A 174 16.63 6.92 -5.08
N LEU A 175 16.95 8.04 -4.41
CA LEU A 175 17.82 9.08 -4.99
C LEU A 175 19.25 8.58 -5.26
N ARG A 176 19.75 7.70 -4.40
CA ARG A 176 21.07 7.08 -4.60
C ARG A 176 21.04 6.01 -5.68
N ALA A 177 19.93 5.28 -5.82
CA ALA A 177 19.74 4.31 -6.89
C ALA A 177 19.84 4.95 -8.29
N GLU A 178 19.26 6.14 -8.47
CA GLU A 178 19.34 6.88 -9.75
C GLU A 178 20.78 7.28 -10.14
N LYS A 179 21.66 7.41 -9.17
CA LYS A 179 23.07 7.77 -9.40
C LYS A 179 23.97 6.55 -9.70
N GLN A 180 23.43 5.32 -9.66
CA GLN A 180 24.22 4.11 -9.96
C GLN A 180 24.47 3.99 -11.47
N VAL A 181 25.73 3.86 -11.86
CA VAL A 181 26.15 3.65 -13.26
C VAL A 181 25.80 2.23 -13.71
N ASN A 182 26.04 1.25 -12.84
CA ASN A 182 25.76 -0.16 -13.15
C ASN A 182 24.25 -0.46 -13.08
N HIS A 183 23.71 -1.00 -14.17
CA HIS A 183 22.29 -1.27 -14.33
C HIS A 183 21.73 -2.25 -13.27
N PHE A 184 22.50 -3.30 -12.93
CA PHE A 184 22.11 -4.27 -11.90
C PHE A 184 22.00 -3.63 -10.53
N ARG A 185 23.01 -2.84 -10.12
CA ARG A 185 23.02 -2.14 -8.83
C ARG A 185 21.86 -1.16 -8.71
N ARG A 186 21.53 -0.45 -9.80
CA ARG A 186 20.40 0.48 -9.88
C ARG A 186 19.07 -0.25 -9.68
N ILE A 187 18.85 -1.34 -10.41
CA ILE A 187 17.62 -2.14 -10.29
C ILE A 187 17.47 -2.72 -8.88
N TYR A 188 18.55 -3.31 -8.33
CA TYR A 188 18.53 -3.86 -6.98
C TYR A 188 18.12 -2.81 -5.94
N SER A 189 18.71 -1.61 -6.00
CA SER A 189 18.43 -0.52 -5.06
C SER A 189 16.98 -0.06 -5.14
N HIS A 190 16.40 0.04 -6.34
CA HIS A 190 14.97 0.35 -6.52
C HIS A 190 14.05 -0.77 -6.01
N CYS A 191 14.40 -2.03 -6.26
CA CYS A 191 13.64 -3.16 -5.72
C CYS A 191 13.66 -3.17 -4.20
N PHE A 192 14.81 -2.93 -3.59
CA PHE A 192 14.94 -2.83 -2.14
C PHE A 192 14.11 -1.69 -1.55
N ALA A 193 14.18 -0.48 -2.15
CA ALA A 193 13.34 0.66 -1.74
C ALA A 193 11.85 0.33 -1.85
N SER A 194 11.44 -0.36 -2.92
CA SER A 194 10.05 -0.77 -3.13
C SER A 194 9.60 -1.78 -2.08
N ILE A 195 10.41 -2.77 -1.75
CA ILE A 195 10.10 -3.76 -0.70
C ILE A 195 9.93 -3.06 0.65
N LEU A 196 10.84 -2.17 1.02
CA LEU A 196 10.74 -1.37 2.26
C LEU A 196 9.46 -0.54 2.28
N PHE A 197 9.13 0.12 1.16
CA PHE A 197 7.92 0.93 1.03
C PHE A 197 6.65 0.08 1.23
N PHE A 198 6.55 -1.08 0.58
CA PHE A 198 5.38 -1.94 0.70
C PHE A 198 5.22 -2.50 2.11
N HIS A 199 6.28 -2.95 2.76
CA HIS A 199 6.23 -3.40 4.15
C HIS A 199 5.77 -2.29 5.09
N PHE A 200 6.36 -1.10 4.96
CA PHE A 200 5.99 0.09 5.72
C PHE A 200 4.52 0.47 5.49
N PHE A 201 4.11 0.62 4.22
CA PHE A 201 2.76 1.03 3.86
C PHE A 201 1.69 0.04 4.35
N ILE A 202 1.94 -1.26 4.18
CA ILE A 202 0.99 -2.30 4.60
C ILE A 202 0.92 -2.38 6.12
N ASN A 203 2.04 -2.35 6.84
CA ASN A 203 2.04 -2.43 8.30
C ASN A 203 1.27 -1.27 8.94
N ILE A 204 1.56 -0.04 8.53
CA ILE A 204 0.83 1.13 9.02
C ILE A 204 -0.63 1.07 8.57
N GLY A 205 -0.87 0.80 7.29
CA GLY A 205 -2.22 0.76 6.72
C GLY A 205 -3.14 -0.25 7.41
N MET A 206 -2.62 -1.44 7.78
CA MET A 206 -3.42 -2.42 8.52
C MET A 206 -3.63 -2.01 9.99
N SER A 207 -2.66 -1.34 10.62
CA SER A 207 -2.79 -0.86 12.00
C SER A 207 -3.88 0.20 12.15
N ILE A 208 -4.05 1.07 11.14
CA ILE A 208 -5.11 2.08 11.09
C ILE A 208 -6.37 1.62 10.36
N GLY A 209 -6.38 0.39 9.82
CA GLY A 209 -7.53 -0.22 9.15
C GLY A 209 -7.79 0.30 7.72
N LEU A 210 -6.79 0.85 7.04
CA LEU A 210 -6.88 1.25 5.62
C LEU A 210 -6.57 0.10 4.66
N VAL A 211 -5.83 -0.91 5.13
CA VAL A 211 -5.42 -2.08 4.34
C VAL A 211 -5.84 -3.33 5.10
N PRO A 212 -6.25 -4.41 4.41
CA PRO A 212 -6.56 -5.68 5.05
C PRO A 212 -5.38 -6.20 5.89
N SER A 213 -5.67 -6.80 7.05
CA SER A 213 -4.66 -7.39 7.90
C SER A 213 -4.03 -8.63 7.24
N ILE A 214 -2.77 -8.53 6.83
CA ILE A 214 -2.04 -9.60 6.13
C ILE A 214 -0.99 -10.22 7.06
N GLY A 215 -0.57 -9.50 8.10
CA GLY A 215 0.48 -9.96 9.02
C GLY A 215 1.88 -9.72 8.46
N ILE A 216 2.15 -8.51 8.01
CA ILE A 216 3.46 -8.10 7.48
C ILE A 216 4.17 -7.24 8.53
N PRO A 217 5.38 -7.64 8.99
CA PRO A 217 6.12 -6.90 9.99
C PRO A 217 6.69 -5.58 9.43
N LEU A 218 6.83 -4.58 10.31
CA LEU A 218 7.52 -3.33 9.99
C LEU A 218 9.04 -3.57 10.02
N PRO A 219 9.76 -3.34 8.91
CA PRO A 219 11.20 -3.60 8.84
C PRO A 219 11.97 -2.87 9.95
N TYR A 220 12.95 -3.54 10.55
CA TYR A 220 13.84 -3.03 11.61
C TYR A 220 13.19 -2.69 12.96
N ILE A 221 11.87 -2.59 13.05
CA ILE A 221 11.16 -2.22 14.29
C ILE A 221 10.40 -3.42 14.87
N SER A 222 9.68 -4.17 14.00
CA SER A 222 8.94 -5.34 14.46
C SER A 222 9.84 -6.43 15.01
N TYR A 223 9.39 -7.07 16.07
CA TYR A 223 10.04 -8.27 16.59
C TYR A 223 9.99 -9.40 15.55
N GLY A 224 11.18 -9.98 15.25
CA GLY A 224 11.30 -11.09 14.31
C GLY A 224 12.73 -11.27 13.81
N GLY A 225 13.46 -12.27 14.32
CA GLY A 225 14.86 -12.49 13.97
C GLY A 225 15.10 -12.73 12.49
N SER A 226 14.26 -13.52 11.83
CA SER A 226 14.36 -13.78 10.38
C SER A 226 14.11 -12.53 9.54
N SER A 227 13.10 -11.73 9.90
CA SER A 227 12.81 -10.47 9.24
C SER A 227 13.98 -9.49 9.35
N LEU A 228 14.47 -9.29 10.57
CA LEU A 228 15.61 -8.41 10.83
C LEU A 228 16.84 -8.86 10.05
N LEU A 229 17.15 -10.15 10.02
CA LEU A 229 18.29 -10.70 9.31
C LEU A 229 18.19 -10.46 7.81
N ILE A 230 17.03 -10.76 7.19
CA ILE A 230 16.83 -10.57 5.75
C ILE A 230 16.95 -9.10 5.35
N PHE A 231 16.26 -8.20 6.06
CA PHE A 231 16.34 -6.77 5.77
C PHE A 231 17.75 -6.20 6.00
N SER A 232 18.47 -6.70 7.01
CA SER A 232 19.87 -6.31 7.25
C SER A 232 20.78 -6.76 6.12
N ILE A 233 20.66 -8.01 5.65
CA ILE A 233 21.43 -8.50 4.49
C ILE A 233 21.16 -7.64 3.26
N MET A 234 19.90 -7.40 2.93
CA MET A 234 19.51 -6.57 1.78
C MET A 234 20.08 -5.16 1.89
N PHE A 235 20.06 -4.57 3.07
CA PHE A 235 20.59 -3.25 3.33
C PHE A 235 22.12 -3.20 3.20
N PHE A 236 22.85 -4.19 3.72
CA PHE A 236 24.31 -4.25 3.58
C PHE A 236 24.74 -4.46 2.12
N ILE A 237 24.01 -5.26 1.34
CA ILE A 237 24.27 -5.37 -0.10
C ILE A 237 24.05 -4.01 -0.79
N TYR A 238 22.98 -3.29 -0.45
CA TYR A 238 22.75 -1.94 -0.96
C TYR A 238 23.88 -0.98 -0.58
N LEU A 239 24.33 -0.98 0.68
CA LEU A 239 25.46 -0.14 1.12
C LEU A 239 26.75 -0.44 0.38
N ASN A 240 27.03 -1.72 0.10
CA ASN A 240 28.18 -2.13 -0.70
C ASN A 240 28.10 -1.54 -2.11
N PHE A 241 26.93 -1.58 -2.74
CA PHE A 241 26.73 -0.98 -4.05
C PHE A 241 26.86 0.55 -4.05
N ASP A 242 26.34 1.23 -3.03
CA ASP A 242 26.46 2.69 -2.90
C ASP A 242 27.91 3.12 -2.64
N SER A 243 28.66 2.34 -1.84
CA SER A 243 30.11 2.58 -1.59
C SER A 243 30.96 2.37 -2.84
N SER A 244 30.69 1.34 -3.64
CA SER A 244 31.46 1.07 -4.86
C SER A 244 31.24 2.13 -5.94
N ARG A 245 30.10 2.80 -5.96
CA ARG A 245 29.85 3.94 -6.83
C ARG A 245 30.85 5.10 -6.59
N LEU A 246 31.11 5.40 -5.31
CA LEU A 246 32.04 6.48 -4.92
C LEU A 246 33.51 6.23 -5.33
N LYS A 247 33.81 5.02 -5.77
CA LYS A 247 35.13 4.64 -6.30
C LYS A 247 35.22 4.70 -7.81
N GLU A 248 34.05 4.76 -8.48
CA GLU A 248 33.94 4.82 -9.93
C GLU A 248 33.73 6.26 -10.45
N ASP A 249 33.38 7.22 -9.55
CA ASP A 249 33.36 8.67 -9.77
C ASP A 249 34.77 9.26 -9.48
#